data_23e531f1527da8e06be942bc8d09c18a
#
_entry.id   23e531f1527da8e06be942bc8d09c18a
#
_cell.length_a   1.000
_cell.length_b   1.000
_cell.length_c   1.000
_cell.angle_alpha   90.00
_cell.angle_beta   90.00
_cell.angle_gamma   90.00
#
_symmetry.space_group_name_H-M   'P 1'
#
loop_
_entity.id
_entity.type
_entity.pdbx_description
1 polymer ?
#
loop_
_entity_poly.entity_id
_entity_poly.type
_entity_poly.pdbx_seq_one_letter_code
_entity_poly.pdbx_strand_id
1 'polypeptide(L)'
;MKALLAVSALTAALLQVATAPQAQAACGDGSYNAEVTGSGSSFTARNGSRTVYTGNSLRAALQAANDSLTANRTSKERIVVRASGSIPAGERYSMRSYTTIDLCGTIDVTGSGSGDYAPVYARGVRDIEVQNLTLTGTPLYGIFMRNVTNVVIGTVNMRLSRGLGVRIDNRGDTSQWTRNVRIDYAYVQGASSHAVETYGVDGLTIGTVVARGVGESGLLLNQTINATVGTVDAENAGTGTGYAAFRTANRNGRVGSSYPINVRVGQVIARGGGRGIFCVSESGGLQIDRVDIANTGNNAILIENCYNVTIAAQSGTVSGPGDIRLAARSEFPVTSDIVIQNLRVSNSAIRESPCGNNTTFRNNTLVNTSQSIC
;
A
#
# COMPACT_ATOMS: atom_id res chain seq x y z
N MET A 1 -51.75 48.63 11.23
CA MET A 1 -51.07 47.67 12.10
C MET A 1 -50.50 46.55 11.22
N LYS A 2 -49.20 46.52 10.98
CA LYS A 2 -48.51 45.43 10.26
C LYS A 2 -47.62 44.72 11.27
N ALA A 3 -47.93 43.44 11.51
CA ALA A 3 -47.17 42.58 12.42
C ALA A 3 -45.96 42.01 11.65
N LEU A 4 -44.74 42.27 12.17
CA LEU A 4 -43.52 41.61 11.73
C LEU A 4 -43.39 40.30 12.50
N LEU A 5 -43.31 39.18 11.75
CA LEU A 5 -42.89 37.89 12.26
C LEU A 5 -41.38 37.77 12.14
N ALA A 6 -40.69 37.68 13.28
CA ALA A 6 -39.28 37.37 13.37
C ALA A 6 -39.09 35.84 13.34
N VAL A 7 -38.42 35.32 12.34
CA VAL A 7 -38.02 33.92 12.26
C VAL A 7 -36.62 33.78 12.88
N SER A 8 -36.53 33.13 14.03
CA SER A 8 -35.27 32.81 14.70
C SER A 8 -34.69 31.50 14.07
N ALA A 9 -33.58 31.63 13.38
CA ALA A 9 -32.85 30.47 12.91
C ALA A 9 -31.96 29.89 14.05
N LEU A 10 -32.32 28.70 14.53
CA LEU A 10 -31.45 27.92 15.43
C LEU A 10 -30.33 27.25 14.63
N THR A 11 -29.12 27.74 14.79
CA THR A 11 -27.90 27.04 14.30
C THR A 11 -27.51 25.95 15.29
N ALA A 12 -27.72 24.70 14.94
CA ALA A 12 -27.23 23.55 15.69
C ALA A 12 -25.71 23.39 15.40
N ALA A 13 -24.88 23.74 16.39
CA ALA A 13 -23.46 23.45 16.35
C ALA A 13 -23.25 21.97 16.63
N LEU A 14 -22.83 21.21 15.60
CA LEU A 14 -22.35 19.86 15.73
C LEU A 14 -20.99 19.87 16.44
N LEU A 15 -20.97 19.53 17.73
CA LEU A 15 -19.73 19.22 18.44
C LEU A 15 -19.13 17.93 17.81
N GLN A 16 -18.10 18.08 17.03
CA GLN A 16 -17.23 16.96 16.68
C GLN A 16 -16.42 16.59 17.90
N VAL A 17 -16.77 15.52 18.57
CA VAL A 17 -15.95 14.89 19.61
C VAL A 17 -14.74 14.29 18.89
N ALA A 18 -13.61 14.97 18.95
CA ALA A 18 -12.33 14.39 18.52
C ALA A 18 -12.02 13.25 19.50
N THR A 19 -12.18 12.01 19.05
CA THR A 19 -11.67 10.85 19.78
C THR A 19 -10.15 10.96 19.82
N ALA A 20 -9.59 11.07 21.02
CA ALA A 20 -8.15 11.03 21.20
C ALA A 20 -7.62 9.71 20.59
N PRO A 21 -6.47 9.74 19.87
CA PRO A 21 -5.88 8.51 19.37
C PRO A 21 -5.62 7.57 20.53
N GLN A 22 -6.18 6.37 20.47
CA GLN A 22 -5.85 5.33 21.44
C GLN A 22 -4.33 5.11 21.42
N ALA A 23 -3.70 5.23 22.57
CA ALA A 23 -2.28 4.93 22.71
C ALA A 23 -2.06 3.49 22.21
N GLN A 24 -1.25 3.34 21.16
CA GLN A 24 -0.89 2.04 20.63
C GLN A 24 -0.09 1.31 21.70
N ALA A 25 -0.51 0.09 22.06
CA ALA A 25 0.21 -0.74 23.04
C ALA A 25 1.67 -0.91 22.58
N ALA A 26 2.61 -0.85 23.52
CA ALA A 26 4.01 -1.06 23.17
C ALA A 26 4.20 -2.47 22.60
N CYS A 27 5.18 -2.61 21.70
CA CYS A 27 5.44 -3.90 21.07
C CYS A 27 5.75 -4.96 22.11
N GLY A 28 5.09 -6.10 22.02
CA GLY A 28 5.24 -7.21 22.97
C GLY A 28 4.36 -7.12 24.20
N ASP A 29 3.57 -6.07 24.40
CA ASP A 29 2.65 -5.95 25.52
C ASP A 29 1.45 -6.90 25.39
N GLY A 30 0.91 -7.30 26.55
CA GLY A 30 -0.25 -8.17 26.62
C GLY A 30 0.11 -9.68 26.58
N SER A 31 -0.92 -10.52 26.56
CA SER A 31 -0.76 -11.99 26.60
C SER A 31 -0.28 -12.53 25.24
N TYR A 32 0.52 -13.59 25.31
CA TYR A 32 1.01 -14.35 24.16
C TYR A 32 1.10 -15.84 24.48
N ASN A 33 1.13 -16.65 23.44
CA ASN A 33 1.23 -18.12 23.56
C ASN A 33 2.68 -18.57 23.44
N ALA A 34 3.44 -17.95 22.53
CA ALA A 34 4.84 -18.26 22.33
C ALA A 34 5.70 -16.99 22.27
N GLU A 35 6.98 -17.14 22.63
CA GLU A 35 7.95 -16.05 22.63
C GLU A 35 9.26 -16.50 21.98
N VAL A 36 9.89 -15.56 21.24
CA VAL A 36 11.25 -15.73 20.73
C VAL A 36 12.14 -14.63 21.30
N THR A 37 13.23 -15.03 21.96
CA THR A 37 14.21 -14.12 22.57
C THR A 37 15.62 -14.40 22.05
N GLY A 38 16.53 -13.46 22.25
CA GLY A 38 17.94 -13.62 21.93
C GLY A 38 18.44 -12.64 20.87
N SER A 39 19.72 -12.72 20.57
CA SER A 39 20.40 -11.86 19.60
C SER A 39 21.70 -12.51 19.11
N GLY A 40 22.27 -11.98 18.02
CA GLY A 40 23.53 -12.47 17.43
C GLY A 40 23.40 -13.92 16.95
N SER A 41 23.98 -14.85 17.66
CA SER A 41 23.98 -16.28 17.34
C SER A 41 23.31 -17.16 18.41
N SER A 42 22.49 -16.56 19.28
CA SER A 42 21.83 -17.32 20.38
C SER A 42 20.36 -16.94 20.47
N PHE A 43 19.49 -17.85 20.07
CA PHE A 43 18.04 -17.66 20.05
C PHE A 43 17.35 -18.78 20.83
N THR A 44 16.32 -18.40 21.58
CA THR A 44 15.45 -19.32 22.28
C THR A 44 14.00 -19.05 21.89
N ALA A 45 13.26 -20.10 21.56
CA ALA A 45 11.81 -20.04 21.39
C ALA A 45 11.14 -20.88 22.52
N ARG A 46 10.07 -20.32 23.08
CA ARG A 46 9.27 -20.99 24.13
C ARG A 46 7.79 -20.91 23.78
N ASN A 47 7.04 -21.92 24.18
CA ASN A 47 5.58 -21.90 24.26
C ASN A 47 5.19 -22.15 25.71
N GLY A 48 4.69 -21.10 26.36
CA GLY A 48 4.58 -21.08 27.82
C GLY A 48 5.94 -21.34 28.49
N SER A 49 5.99 -22.29 29.40
CA SER A 49 7.24 -22.69 30.07
C SER A 49 8.12 -23.66 29.27
N ARG A 50 7.58 -24.25 28.17
CA ARG A 50 8.30 -25.25 27.37
C ARG A 50 9.23 -24.58 26.38
N THR A 51 10.52 -24.88 26.42
CA THR A 51 11.49 -24.51 25.39
C THR A 51 11.26 -25.40 24.16
N VAL A 52 11.01 -24.78 22.99
CA VAL A 52 10.75 -25.45 21.69
C VAL A 52 11.93 -25.33 20.74
N TYR A 53 12.84 -24.40 21.00
CA TYR A 53 14.07 -24.22 20.22
C TYR A 53 15.14 -23.50 21.05
N THR A 54 16.37 -23.92 20.88
CA THR A 54 17.59 -23.18 21.28
C THR A 54 18.63 -23.41 20.19
N GLY A 55 19.22 -22.34 19.65
CA GLY A 55 20.20 -22.44 18.57
C GLY A 55 20.59 -21.08 18.01
N ASN A 56 21.25 -21.09 16.86
CA ASN A 56 21.88 -19.92 16.24
C ASN A 56 21.08 -19.33 15.06
N SER A 57 19.90 -19.86 14.73
CA SER A 57 19.08 -19.39 13.61
C SER A 57 17.82 -18.69 14.11
N LEU A 58 17.72 -17.38 13.87
CA LEU A 58 16.49 -16.62 14.14
C LEU A 58 15.31 -17.20 13.36
N ARG A 59 15.50 -17.51 12.07
CA ARG A 59 14.45 -18.11 11.24
C ARG A 59 13.94 -19.43 11.84
N ALA A 60 14.85 -20.30 12.30
CA ALA A 60 14.46 -21.56 12.91
C ALA A 60 13.71 -21.36 14.25
N ALA A 61 14.12 -20.36 15.06
CA ALA A 61 13.42 -20.00 16.29
C ALA A 61 11.99 -19.50 16.02
N LEU A 62 11.82 -18.62 15.01
CA LEU A 62 10.50 -18.15 14.58
C LEU A 62 9.61 -19.31 14.13
N GLN A 63 10.16 -20.22 13.31
CA GLN A 63 9.40 -21.37 12.81
C GLN A 63 9.02 -22.33 13.95
N ALA A 64 9.92 -22.60 14.87
CA ALA A 64 9.64 -23.46 16.02
C ALA A 64 8.57 -22.88 16.96
N ALA A 65 8.59 -21.55 17.18
CA ALA A 65 7.54 -20.87 17.94
C ALA A 65 6.17 -21.03 17.24
N ASN A 66 6.12 -20.80 15.93
CA ASN A 66 4.89 -20.93 15.12
C ASN A 66 4.36 -22.38 15.10
N ASP A 67 5.25 -23.36 14.96
CA ASP A 67 4.88 -24.77 14.88
C ASP A 67 4.48 -25.34 16.25
N SER A 68 4.87 -24.70 17.34
CA SER A 68 4.49 -25.05 18.71
C SER A 68 3.09 -24.61 19.11
N LEU A 69 2.46 -23.73 18.34
CA LEU A 69 1.09 -23.27 18.59
C LEU A 69 0.09 -24.42 18.41
N THR A 70 -1.10 -24.29 19.01
CA THR A 70 -2.13 -25.31 18.99
C THR A 70 -2.43 -25.81 17.55
N ALA A 71 -2.39 -27.09 17.34
CA ALA A 71 -2.74 -27.69 16.05
C ALA A 71 -4.25 -27.51 15.76
N ASN A 72 -4.62 -27.26 14.50
CA ASN A 72 -6.02 -27.09 14.06
C ASN A 72 -6.81 -26.02 14.83
N ARG A 73 -6.11 -25.01 15.35
CA ARG A 73 -6.74 -23.87 16.05
C ARG A 73 -7.69 -23.10 15.13
N THR A 74 -8.73 -22.56 15.71
CA THR A 74 -9.77 -21.76 15.03
C THR A 74 -9.82 -20.32 15.51
N SER A 75 -8.95 -19.95 16.43
CA SER A 75 -8.74 -18.59 16.95
C SER A 75 -7.26 -18.23 16.88
N LYS A 76 -6.96 -16.94 16.78
CA LYS A 76 -5.58 -16.47 16.70
C LYS A 76 -4.82 -16.77 17.99
N GLU A 77 -3.62 -17.31 17.83
CA GLU A 77 -2.60 -17.41 18.87
C GLU A 77 -1.46 -16.47 18.55
N ARG A 78 -0.89 -15.84 19.55
CA ARG A 78 0.10 -14.77 19.40
C ARG A 78 1.51 -15.25 19.76
N ILE A 79 2.45 -14.85 18.89
CA ILE A 79 3.89 -15.01 19.08
C ILE A 79 4.48 -13.61 19.29
N VAL A 80 5.21 -13.40 20.38
CA VAL A 80 6.00 -12.18 20.60
C VAL A 80 7.47 -12.47 20.30
N VAL A 81 8.09 -11.63 19.48
CA VAL A 81 9.50 -11.78 19.08
C VAL A 81 10.31 -10.59 19.59
N ARG A 82 11.00 -10.78 20.69
CA ARG A 82 11.93 -9.78 21.29
C ARG A 82 13.35 -9.95 20.78
N ALA A 83 13.57 -10.94 19.91
CA ALA A 83 14.86 -11.22 19.32
C ALA A 83 15.18 -10.25 18.18
N SER A 84 16.47 -9.91 18.05
CA SER A 84 17.03 -9.23 16.88
C SER A 84 18.14 -10.08 16.28
N GLY A 85 18.16 -10.17 14.94
CA GLY A 85 19.18 -10.95 14.26
C GLY A 85 19.00 -11.00 12.76
N SER A 86 19.82 -11.82 12.08
CA SER A 86 19.76 -11.93 10.63
C SER A 86 19.00 -13.17 10.15
N ILE A 87 18.42 -13.03 8.98
CA ILE A 87 17.81 -14.11 8.21
C ILE A 87 18.39 -14.06 6.79
N PRO A 88 18.95 -15.16 6.24
CA PRO A 88 19.40 -15.19 4.86
C PRO A 88 18.24 -14.91 3.87
N ALA A 89 18.52 -14.17 2.79
CA ALA A 89 17.51 -13.80 1.78
C ALA A 89 16.89 -15.01 1.05
N GLY A 90 17.55 -16.16 1.07
CA GLY A 90 17.04 -17.43 0.54
C GLY A 90 16.23 -18.25 1.56
N GLU A 91 15.96 -17.72 2.73
CA GLU A 91 15.16 -18.38 3.77
C GLU A 91 13.84 -17.64 4.03
N ARG A 92 12.90 -18.34 4.66
CA ARG A 92 11.60 -17.79 5.01
C ARG A 92 11.08 -18.33 6.33
N TYR A 93 10.42 -17.49 7.11
CA TYR A 93 9.52 -17.89 8.16
C TYR A 93 8.11 -17.99 7.59
N SER A 94 7.52 -19.18 7.64
CA SER A 94 6.21 -19.46 7.05
C SER A 94 5.12 -19.44 8.12
N MET A 95 4.24 -18.43 8.03
CA MET A 95 3.10 -18.29 8.94
C MET A 95 2.05 -19.37 8.67
N ARG A 96 1.40 -19.83 9.73
CA ARG A 96 0.24 -20.73 9.70
C ARG A 96 -1.04 -19.92 9.90
N SER A 97 -2.18 -20.46 9.52
CA SER A 97 -3.49 -19.86 9.80
C SER A 97 -3.68 -19.60 11.30
N TYR A 98 -4.43 -18.55 11.61
CA TYR A 98 -4.73 -18.12 12.97
C TYR A 98 -3.47 -17.80 13.81
N THR A 99 -2.53 -17.09 13.18
CA THR A 99 -1.32 -16.62 13.87
C THR A 99 -1.26 -15.10 13.86
N THR A 100 -1.06 -14.53 15.04
CA THR A 100 -0.57 -13.17 15.22
C THR A 100 0.91 -13.23 15.57
N ILE A 101 1.75 -12.47 14.84
CA ILE A 101 3.16 -12.28 15.18
C ILE A 101 3.45 -10.81 15.45
N ASP A 102 4.16 -10.56 16.54
CA ASP A 102 4.58 -9.23 16.98
C ASP A 102 6.11 -9.18 17.03
N LEU A 103 6.73 -8.58 16.02
CA LEU A 103 8.17 -8.57 15.82
C LEU A 103 8.75 -7.26 16.40
N CYS A 104 9.15 -7.31 17.65
CA CYS A 104 9.64 -6.15 18.42
C CYS A 104 11.13 -5.87 18.20
N GLY A 105 11.89 -6.87 17.77
CA GLY A 105 13.28 -6.69 17.37
C GLY A 105 13.44 -6.36 15.90
N THR A 106 14.69 -6.14 15.49
CA THR A 106 15.04 -5.90 14.09
C THR A 106 15.48 -7.19 13.42
N ILE A 107 14.91 -7.45 12.24
CA ILE A 107 15.39 -8.51 11.34
C ILE A 107 16.27 -7.86 10.27
N ASP A 108 17.52 -8.32 10.16
CA ASP A 108 18.41 -7.94 9.07
C ASP A 108 18.48 -9.06 8.04
N VAL A 109 18.10 -8.77 6.78
CA VAL A 109 18.12 -9.77 5.72
C VAL A 109 19.43 -9.69 4.98
N THR A 110 20.16 -10.81 4.97
CA THR A 110 21.54 -10.87 4.45
C THR A 110 21.67 -11.73 3.20
N GLY A 111 22.67 -11.40 2.37
CA GLY A 111 22.99 -12.19 1.18
C GLY A 111 22.05 -11.94 0.03
N SER A 112 21.91 -12.96 -0.81
CA SER A 112 21.04 -12.95 -1.99
C SER A 112 20.19 -14.22 -2.03
N GLY A 113 19.05 -14.14 -2.70
CA GLY A 113 18.13 -15.26 -2.88
C GLY A 113 17.39 -15.14 -4.21
N SER A 114 16.59 -16.14 -4.53
CA SER A 114 15.72 -16.17 -5.71
C SER A 114 14.40 -16.85 -5.36
N GLY A 115 13.36 -16.62 -6.19
CA GLY A 115 12.03 -17.19 -5.97
C GLY A 115 11.21 -16.42 -4.93
N ASP A 116 10.23 -17.08 -4.34
CA ASP A 116 9.24 -16.46 -3.44
C ASP A 116 9.71 -16.53 -1.97
N TYR A 117 10.86 -15.93 -1.64
CA TYR A 117 11.40 -15.92 -0.27
C TYR A 117 11.22 -14.56 0.39
N ALA A 118 10.81 -14.57 1.64
CA ALA A 118 10.68 -13.41 2.50
C ALA A 118 10.89 -13.79 3.97
N PRO A 119 11.48 -12.93 4.81
CA PRO A 119 11.58 -13.17 6.24
C PRO A 119 10.20 -13.36 6.90
N VAL A 120 9.13 -12.76 6.35
CA VAL A 120 7.74 -13.02 6.73
C VAL A 120 6.98 -13.50 5.50
N TYR A 121 6.58 -14.75 5.50
CA TYR A 121 5.95 -15.43 4.38
C TYR A 121 4.63 -16.09 4.76
N ALA A 122 3.63 -16.01 3.88
CA ALA A 122 2.36 -16.70 4.05
C ALA A 122 1.81 -17.17 2.70
N ARG A 123 1.28 -18.39 2.63
CA ARG A 123 0.67 -18.91 1.40
C ARG A 123 -0.48 -19.85 1.71
N GLY A 124 -1.65 -19.59 1.12
CA GLY A 124 -2.84 -20.42 1.28
C GLY A 124 -3.35 -20.49 2.72
N VAL A 125 -3.10 -19.47 3.53
CA VAL A 125 -3.50 -19.39 4.94
C VAL A 125 -4.45 -18.21 5.18
N ARG A 126 -5.10 -18.23 6.34
CA ARG A 126 -6.08 -17.20 6.70
C ARG A 126 -5.97 -16.77 8.15
N ASP A 127 -6.61 -15.63 8.45
CA ASP A 127 -6.73 -15.10 9.80
C ASP A 127 -5.35 -14.89 10.44
N ILE A 128 -4.46 -14.19 9.71
CA ILE A 128 -3.08 -13.92 10.11
C ILE A 128 -2.87 -12.43 10.37
N GLU A 129 -1.93 -12.14 11.25
CA GLU A 129 -1.61 -10.77 11.61
C GLU A 129 -0.11 -10.60 11.87
N VAL A 130 0.48 -9.55 11.29
CA VAL A 130 1.82 -9.05 11.58
C VAL A 130 1.63 -7.69 12.26
N GLN A 131 1.76 -7.63 13.60
CA GLN A 131 1.48 -6.39 14.34
C GLN A 131 2.54 -5.33 14.11
N ASN A 132 3.80 -5.70 14.34
CA ASN A 132 4.95 -4.84 14.11
C ASN A 132 6.03 -5.60 13.34
N LEU A 133 6.82 -4.86 12.54
CA LEU A 133 8.01 -5.39 11.88
C LEU A 133 8.99 -4.25 11.62
N THR A 134 10.23 -4.41 12.10
CA THR A 134 11.38 -3.61 11.66
C THR A 134 12.34 -4.48 10.88
N LEU A 135 12.65 -4.07 9.64
CA LEU A 135 13.43 -4.87 8.71
C LEU A 135 14.48 -4.04 7.99
N THR A 136 15.68 -4.59 7.86
CA THR A 136 16.80 -3.99 7.12
C THR A 136 17.41 -4.98 6.13
N GLY A 137 18.36 -4.52 5.31
CA GLY A 137 19.20 -5.39 4.49
C GLY A 137 18.68 -5.59 3.07
N THR A 138 18.87 -6.82 2.53
CA THR A 138 18.74 -7.14 1.11
C THR A 138 17.71 -8.23 0.81
N PRO A 139 16.45 -8.15 1.27
CA PRO A 139 15.45 -9.16 0.98
C PRO A 139 15.07 -9.19 -0.49
N LEU A 140 14.50 -10.32 -0.95
CA LEU A 140 13.73 -10.34 -2.20
C LEU A 140 12.39 -9.62 -1.99
N TYR A 141 11.72 -9.96 -0.89
CA TYR A 141 10.51 -9.31 -0.37
C TYR A 141 10.67 -9.16 1.14
N GLY A 142 10.24 -8.04 1.69
CA GLY A 142 10.18 -7.87 3.14
C GLY A 142 9.06 -8.70 3.75
N ILE A 143 7.87 -8.61 3.18
CA ILE A 143 6.71 -9.48 3.42
C ILE A 143 6.24 -10.03 2.08
N PHE A 144 5.98 -11.33 2.02
CA PHE A 144 5.37 -11.96 0.85
C PHE A 144 4.19 -12.84 1.27
N MET A 145 3.01 -12.53 0.75
CA MET A 145 1.79 -13.27 1.05
C MET A 145 1.05 -13.61 -0.26
N ARG A 146 0.62 -14.88 -0.40
CA ARG A 146 -0.07 -15.36 -1.60
C ARG A 146 -1.29 -16.21 -1.27
N ASN A 147 -2.42 -15.93 -1.92
CA ASN A 147 -3.69 -16.66 -1.75
C ASN A 147 -4.09 -16.70 -0.26
N VAL A 148 -4.09 -15.56 0.39
CA VAL A 148 -4.40 -15.40 1.81
C VAL A 148 -5.76 -14.71 2.01
N THR A 149 -6.36 -14.91 3.17
CA THR A 149 -7.65 -14.31 3.52
C THR A 149 -7.62 -13.79 4.96
N ASN A 150 -8.24 -12.62 5.22
CA ASN A 150 -8.31 -11.97 6.52
C ASN A 150 -6.90 -11.70 7.08
N VAL A 151 -6.20 -10.79 6.45
CA VAL A 151 -4.82 -10.42 6.80
C VAL A 151 -4.79 -9.03 7.40
N VAL A 152 -4.07 -8.89 8.50
CA VAL A 152 -3.73 -7.59 9.09
C VAL A 152 -2.22 -7.44 9.11
N ILE A 153 -1.74 -6.34 8.55
CA ILE A 153 -0.36 -5.85 8.70
C ILE A 153 -0.47 -4.50 9.43
N GLY A 154 -0.05 -4.46 10.68
CA GLY A 154 -0.13 -3.27 11.52
C GLY A 154 0.90 -2.23 11.11
N THR A 155 2.03 -2.15 11.81
CA THR A 155 3.10 -1.19 11.53
C THR A 155 4.34 -1.89 11.01
N VAL A 156 4.76 -1.55 9.80
CA VAL A 156 6.02 -2.03 9.25
C VAL A 156 6.96 -0.88 8.94
N ASN A 157 8.24 -1.03 9.29
CA ASN A 157 9.32 -0.08 9.03
C ASN A 157 10.46 -0.83 8.36
N MET A 158 10.67 -0.56 7.08
CA MET A 158 11.67 -1.24 6.27
C MET A 158 12.69 -0.26 5.71
N ARG A 159 13.97 -0.50 5.98
CA ARG A 159 15.11 0.22 5.40
C ARG A 159 15.95 -0.77 4.61
N LEU A 160 15.68 -0.81 3.32
CA LEU A 160 16.18 -1.84 2.42
C LEU A 160 17.28 -1.28 1.51
N SER A 161 18.13 -2.17 1.03
CA SER A 161 19.10 -1.87 -0.02
C SER A 161 18.79 -2.59 -1.33
N ARG A 162 17.74 -3.43 -1.34
CA ARG A 162 17.29 -4.22 -2.49
C ARG A 162 15.85 -4.70 -2.28
N GLY A 163 15.27 -5.30 -3.33
CA GLY A 163 14.02 -6.06 -3.29
C GLY A 163 12.77 -5.18 -3.22
N LEU A 164 11.70 -5.76 -2.77
CA LEU A 164 10.37 -5.16 -2.64
C LEU A 164 9.94 -5.19 -1.16
N GLY A 165 9.28 -4.14 -0.69
CA GLY A 165 8.84 -4.07 0.71
C GLY A 165 7.76 -5.10 1.02
N VAL A 166 6.51 -4.82 0.66
CA VAL A 166 5.35 -5.69 0.94
C VAL A 166 4.71 -6.13 -0.37
N ARG A 167 4.66 -7.44 -0.62
CA ARG A 167 3.93 -8.02 -1.74
C ARG A 167 2.82 -8.95 -1.26
N ILE A 168 1.60 -8.69 -1.75
CA ILE A 168 0.42 -9.51 -1.48
C ILE A 168 -0.23 -9.84 -2.82
N ASP A 169 -0.29 -11.11 -3.19
CA ASP A 169 -0.77 -11.50 -4.51
C ASP A 169 -1.63 -12.77 -4.54
N ASN A 170 -2.27 -12.99 -5.69
CA ASN A 170 -2.94 -14.23 -6.06
C ASN A 170 -2.24 -14.95 -7.23
N ARG A 171 -1.01 -14.58 -7.54
CA ARG A 171 -0.24 -15.02 -8.71
C ARG A 171 -0.88 -14.62 -10.07
N GLY A 172 -1.76 -13.59 -10.08
CA GLY A 172 -2.52 -13.21 -11.27
C GLY A 172 -3.68 -14.16 -11.63
N ASP A 173 -3.98 -15.15 -10.77
CA ASP A 173 -5.10 -16.07 -10.94
C ASP A 173 -6.34 -15.52 -10.24
N THR A 174 -7.22 -14.88 -11.00
CA THR A 174 -8.47 -14.30 -10.48
C THR A 174 -9.50 -15.35 -10.05
N SER A 175 -9.28 -16.63 -10.29
CA SER A 175 -10.10 -17.70 -9.71
C SER A 175 -9.82 -17.89 -8.21
N GLN A 176 -8.69 -17.38 -7.73
CA GLN A 176 -8.24 -17.49 -6.34
C GLN A 176 -7.85 -16.10 -5.79
N TRP A 177 -8.86 -15.27 -5.53
CA TRP A 177 -8.62 -13.96 -4.94
C TRP A 177 -7.97 -14.05 -3.57
N THR A 178 -6.97 -13.20 -3.32
CA THR A 178 -6.57 -12.82 -1.97
C THR A 178 -7.64 -11.89 -1.42
N ARG A 179 -8.12 -12.10 -0.19
CA ARG A 179 -9.30 -11.39 0.33
C ARG A 179 -9.07 -10.74 1.68
N ASN A 180 -9.73 -9.60 1.88
CA ASN A 180 -9.79 -8.90 3.17
C ASN A 180 -8.40 -8.63 3.74
N VAL A 181 -7.65 -7.77 3.07
CA VAL A 181 -6.30 -7.35 3.48
C VAL A 181 -6.37 -5.95 4.06
N ARG A 182 -5.78 -5.78 5.23
CA ARG A 182 -5.59 -4.49 5.88
C ARG A 182 -4.11 -4.25 6.14
N ILE A 183 -3.62 -3.06 5.78
CA ILE A 183 -2.28 -2.55 6.10
C ILE A 183 -2.46 -1.22 6.79
N ASP A 184 -2.10 -1.09 8.06
CA ASP A 184 -2.31 0.15 8.79
C ASP A 184 -1.27 1.20 8.42
N TYR A 185 0.00 0.82 8.49
CA TYR A 185 1.11 1.71 8.18
C TYR A 185 2.30 0.94 7.59
N ALA A 186 2.79 1.38 6.45
CA ALA A 186 3.99 0.85 5.83
C ALA A 186 4.97 1.98 5.49
N TYR A 187 6.13 2.01 6.16
CA TYR A 187 7.27 2.81 5.78
C TYR A 187 8.29 1.92 5.08
N VAL A 188 8.65 2.26 3.84
CA VAL A 188 9.64 1.53 3.06
C VAL A 188 10.60 2.52 2.41
N GLN A 189 11.88 2.34 2.69
CA GLN A 189 12.97 3.14 2.13
C GLN A 189 13.95 2.24 1.38
N GLY A 190 14.43 2.68 0.22
CA GLY A 190 15.57 2.11 -0.49
C GLY A 190 15.30 0.76 -1.18
N ALA A 191 14.06 0.26 -1.19
CA ALA A 191 13.71 -0.90 -2.00
C ALA A 191 14.05 -0.65 -3.48
N SER A 192 14.65 -1.62 -4.16
CA SER A 192 14.97 -1.50 -5.60
C SER A 192 13.75 -1.69 -6.50
N SER A 193 12.66 -2.23 -5.97
CA SER A 193 11.35 -2.39 -6.60
C SER A 193 10.30 -1.52 -5.88
N HIS A 194 9.07 -2.01 -5.69
CA HIS A 194 7.97 -1.28 -5.06
C HIS A 194 8.10 -1.22 -3.53
N ALA A 195 7.54 -0.17 -2.91
CA ALA A 195 7.36 -0.18 -1.47
C ALA A 195 6.24 -1.15 -1.07
N VAL A 196 5.07 -1.03 -1.69
CA VAL A 196 3.93 -1.93 -1.50
C VAL A 196 3.35 -2.29 -2.86
N GLU A 197 3.13 -3.58 -3.10
CA GLU A 197 2.45 -4.10 -4.28
C GLU A 197 1.36 -5.07 -3.90
N THR A 198 0.16 -4.88 -4.48
CA THR A 198 -0.92 -5.88 -4.43
C THR A 198 -1.24 -6.37 -5.84
N TYR A 199 -1.61 -7.65 -5.97
CA TYR A 199 -2.04 -8.24 -7.22
C TYR A 199 -3.21 -9.20 -6.98
N GLY A 200 -4.38 -8.91 -7.55
CA GLY A 200 -5.57 -9.73 -7.39
C GLY A 200 -6.07 -9.80 -5.94
N VAL A 201 -6.25 -8.66 -5.32
CA VAL A 201 -6.82 -8.53 -3.98
C VAL A 201 -8.25 -8.01 -4.07
N ASP A 202 -9.18 -8.70 -3.42
CA ASP A 202 -10.57 -8.28 -3.25
C ASP A 202 -10.82 -7.88 -1.79
N GLY A 203 -11.09 -6.60 -1.57
CA GLY A 203 -11.19 -6.04 -0.23
C GLY A 203 -9.83 -5.66 0.35
N LEU A 204 -9.35 -4.46 0.01
CA LEU A 204 -8.09 -3.89 0.50
C LEU A 204 -8.35 -2.63 1.30
N THR A 205 -7.79 -2.54 2.49
CA THR A 205 -7.73 -1.30 3.26
C THR A 205 -6.28 -0.97 3.59
N ILE A 206 -5.83 0.21 3.19
CA ILE A 206 -4.50 0.73 3.54
C ILE A 206 -4.68 2.06 4.28
N GLY A 207 -4.09 2.19 5.46
CA GLY A 207 -4.04 3.46 6.17
C GLY A 207 -3.04 4.40 5.50
N THR A 208 -1.76 4.11 5.62
CA THR A 208 -0.70 4.96 5.05
C THR A 208 0.45 4.13 4.48
N VAL A 209 0.90 4.50 3.29
CA VAL A 209 2.17 4.05 2.70
C VAL A 209 3.11 5.24 2.62
N VAL A 210 4.28 5.12 3.22
CA VAL A 210 5.39 6.07 3.10
C VAL A 210 6.52 5.42 2.34
N ALA A 211 6.83 5.92 1.15
CA ALA A 211 7.88 5.40 0.29
C ALA A 211 9.00 6.44 0.11
N ARG A 212 10.25 6.06 0.33
CA ARG A 212 11.42 6.95 0.23
C ARG A 212 12.50 6.32 -0.63
N GLY A 213 12.78 6.93 -1.79
CA GLY A 213 13.83 6.48 -2.69
C GLY A 213 13.67 5.03 -3.16
N VAL A 214 12.45 4.61 -3.49
CA VAL A 214 12.19 3.27 -4.05
C VAL A 214 12.35 3.28 -5.56
N GLY A 215 12.95 2.23 -6.12
CA GLY A 215 13.28 2.15 -7.54
C GLY A 215 12.06 2.10 -8.46
N GLU A 216 10.96 1.57 -7.97
CA GLU A 216 9.70 1.44 -8.69
C GLU A 216 8.58 2.23 -8.01
N SER A 217 7.36 1.70 -7.87
CA SER A 217 6.24 2.49 -7.33
C SER A 217 6.23 2.53 -5.81
N GLY A 218 5.75 3.65 -5.25
CA GLY A 218 5.43 3.73 -3.83
C GLY A 218 4.32 2.76 -3.46
N LEU A 219 3.16 2.88 -4.11
CA LEU A 219 2.08 1.89 -4.03
C LEU A 219 1.66 1.48 -5.43
N LEU A 220 1.66 0.18 -5.69
CA LEU A 220 1.14 -0.42 -6.93
C LEU A 220 -0.05 -1.33 -6.62
N LEU A 221 -1.17 -1.02 -7.25
CA LEU A 221 -2.36 -1.88 -7.24
C LEU A 221 -2.53 -2.53 -8.62
N ASN A 222 -2.44 -3.86 -8.68
CA ASN A 222 -2.71 -4.66 -9.87
C ASN A 222 -3.97 -5.50 -9.65
N GLN A 223 -4.90 -5.52 -10.59
CA GLN A 223 -6.12 -6.35 -10.51
C GLN A 223 -6.82 -6.31 -9.13
N THR A 224 -6.64 -5.24 -8.38
CA THR A 224 -7.21 -5.09 -7.04
C THR A 224 -8.56 -4.40 -7.15
N ILE A 225 -9.55 -4.87 -6.41
CA ILE A 225 -10.90 -4.33 -6.34
C ILE A 225 -11.34 -4.10 -4.90
N ASN A 226 -12.39 -3.29 -4.71
CA ASN A 226 -12.91 -2.97 -3.39
C ASN A 226 -11.82 -2.45 -2.45
N ALA A 227 -11.07 -1.43 -2.92
CA ALA A 227 -9.90 -0.89 -2.22
C ALA A 227 -10.16 0.49 -1.64
N THR A 228 -9.73 0.70 -0.40
CA THR A 228 -9.67 2.01 0.25
C THR A 228 -8.25 2.26 0.73
N VAL A 229 -7.65 3.37 0.30
CA VAL A 229 -6.30 3.81 0.67
C VAL A 229 -6.42 5.19 1.32
N GLY A 230 -5.92 5.35 2.53
CA GLY A 230 -5.88 6.65 3.21
C GLY A 230 -4.88 7.59 2.55
N THR A 231 -3.59 7.31 2.71
CA THR A 231 -2.53 8.18 2.19
C THR A 231 -1.41 7.38 1.51
N VAL A 232 -0.98 7.86 0.35
CA VAL A 232 0.29 7.49 -0.28
C VAL A 232 1.19 8.71 -0.22
N ASP A 233 2.28 8.63 0.51
CA ASP A 233 3.31 9.67 0.65
C ASP A 233 4.63 9.13 0.11
N ALA A 234 5.01 9.56 -1.09
CA ALA A 234 6.18 9.07 -1.75
C ALA A 234 7.14 10.20 -2.15
N GLU A 235 8.41 9.99 -1.83
CA GLU A 235 9.50 10.87 -2.24
C GLU A 235 10.53 10.08 -3.03
N ASN A 236 10.85 10.58 -4.23
CA ASN A 236 11.79 9.96 -5.17
C ASN A 236 11.43 8.49 -5.48
N ALA A 237 10.14 8.20 -5.67
CA ALA A 237 9.67 6.89 -6.09
C ALA A 237 9.64 6.79 -7.62
N GLY A 238 10.12 5.66 -8.16
CA GLY A 238 10.07 5.35 -9.59
C GLY A 238 10.90 6.28 -10.44
N THR A 239 12.17 5.99 -10.60
CA THR A 239 13.07 6.78 -11.48
C THR A 239 12.91 6.46 -12.96
N GLY A 240 12.21 5.35 -13.30
CA GLY A 240 11.98 4.90 -14.67
C GLY A 240 10.63 5.36 -15.23
N THR A 241 10.42 5.08 -16.53
CA THR A 241 9.20 5.49 -17.25
C THR A 241 7.97 4.63 -16.93
N GLY A 242 8.11 3.50 -16.24
CA GLY A 242 7.04 2.57 -15.92
C GLY A 242 6.38 2.75 -14.56
N TYR A 243 6.85 3.69 -13.71
CA TYR A 243 6.54 3.71 -12.29
C TYR A 243 6.07 5.07 -11.80
N ALA A 244 5.50 5.11 -10.59
CA ALA A 244 4.93 6.32 -9.99
C ALA A 244 4.89 6.24 -8.46
N ALA A 245 4.66 7.36 -7.80
CA ALA A 245 4.33 7.36 -6.38
C ALA A 245 3.11 6.47 -6.08
N PHE A 246 2.03 6.64 -6.86
CA PHE A 246 0.84 5.77 -6.87
C PHE A 246 0.55 5.26 -8.28
N ARG A 247 0.46 3.95 -8.43
CA ARG A 247 0.18 3.31 -9.72
C ARG A 247 -0.95 2.30 -9.62
N THR A 248 -1.83 2.31 -10.62
CA THR A 248 -2.82 1.24 -10.86
C THR A 248 -2.60 0.64 -12.24
N ALA A 249 -2.61 -0.69 -12.34
CA ALA A 249 -2.33 -1.38 -13.59
C ALA A 249 -3.08 -2.70 -13.72
N ASN A 250 -3.03 -3.28 -14.91
CA ASN A 250 -3.51 -4.64 -15.18
C ASN A 250 -4.98 -4.85 -14.80
N ARG A 251 -5.87 -4.01 -15.33
CA ARG A 251 -7.32 -4.07 -15.08
C ARG A 251 -7.70 -3.84 -13.60
N ASN A 252 -6.89 -3.05 -12.89
CA ASN A 252 -7.22 -2.67 -11.53
C ASN A 252 -8.58 -1.97 -11.46
N GLY A 253 -9.41 -2.28 -10.46
CA GLY A 253 -10.75 -1.71 -10.29
C GLY A 253 -11.83 -2.29 -11.21
N ARG A 254 -11.50 -3.28 -12.06
CA ARG A 254 -12.46 -3.93 -12.95
C ARG A 254 -13.36 -4.92 -12.21
N VAL A 255 -14.67 -4.72 -12.32
CA VAL A 255 -15.70 -5.63 -11.79
C VAL A 255 -16.52 -6.15 -12.96
N GLY A 256 -16.42 -7.42 -13.26
CA GLY A 256 -17.00 -7.99 -14.48
C GLY A 256 -16.36 -7.37 -15.73
N SER A 257 -17.17 -6.72 -16.56
CA SER A 257 -16.72 -5.98 -17.77
C SER A 257 -16.68 -4.47 -17.59
N SER A 258 -16.94 -3.93 -16.39
CA SER A 258 -17.08 -2.50 -16.14
C SER A 258 -16.12 -2.00 -15.04
N TYR A 259 -16.09 -0.69 -14.86
CA TYR A 259 -15.23 0.00 -13.90
C TYR A 259 -16.05 0.89 -12.96
N PRO A 260 -16.95 0.34 -12.11
CA PRO A 260 -17.62 1.15 -11.09
C PRO A 260 -16.58 1.71 -10.12
N ILE A 261 -16.83 2.88 -9.51
CA ILE A 261 -15.91 3.43 -8.49
C ILE A 261 -15.86 2.47 -7.28
N ASN A 262 -14.81 1.69 -7.21
CA ASN A 262 -14.55 0.73 -6.13
C ASN A 262 -13.12 0.82 -5.58
N VAL A 263 -12.29 1.72 -6.13
CA VAL A 263 -10.95 2.05 -5.62
C VAL A 263 -10.96 3.52 -5.19
N ARG A 264 -10.80 3.77 -3.89
CA ARG A 264 -10.81 5.12 -3.32
C ARG A 264 -9.50 5.41 -2.62
N VAL A 265 -8.92 6.58 -2.90
CA VAL A 265 -7.66 7.06 -2.31
C VAL A 265 -7.89 8.43 -1.70
N GLY A 266 -7.68 8.55 -0.40
CA GLY A 266 -7.87 9.81 0.32
C GLY A 266 -6.84 10.86 -0.10
N GLN A 267 -5.57 10.50 -0.21
CA GLN A 267 -4.53 11.45 -0.60
C GLN A 267 -3.34 10.78 -1.29
N VAL A 268 -2.82 11.44 -2.32
CA VAL A 268 -1.51 11.12 -2.93
C VAL A 268 -0.59 12.32 -2.78
N ILE A 269 0.53 12.14 -2.09
CA ILE A 269 1.62 13.10 -1.97
C ILE A 269 2.81 12.52 -2.74
N ALA A 270 3.33 13.27 -3.70
CA ALA A 270 4.50 12.86 -4.48
C ALA A 270 5.51 14.01 -4.59
N ARG A 271 6.77 13.72 -4.27
CA ARG A 271 7.88 14.66 -4.36
C ARG A 271 9.02 14.04 -5.17
N GLY A 272 9.35 14.65 -6.27
CA GLY A 272 10.37 14.08 -7.17
C GLY A 272 9.95 12.74 -7.78
N GLY A 273 10.92 11.90 -8.12
CA GLY A 273 10.69 10.61 -8.78
C GLY A 273 10.25 10.73 -10.23
N GLY A 274 9.77 9.62 -10.80
CA GLY A 274 9.37 9.58 -12.20
C GLY A 274 8.00 10.18 -12.44
N ARG A 275 6.98 9.70 -11.73
CA ARG A 275 5.59 10.17 -11.83
C ARG A 275 4.94 10.28 -10.46
N GLY A 276 3.93 11.14 -10.36
CA GLY A 276 3.07 11.20 -9.17
C GLY A 276 2.00 10.10 -9.19
N ILE A 277 1.12 10.15 -10.17
CA ILE A 277 0.03 9.16 -10.36
C ILE A 277 0.16 8.54 -11.75
N PHE A 278 -0.03 7.22 -11.83
CA PHE A 278 -0.06 6.50 -13.09
C PHE A 278 -1.19 5.45 -13.11
N CYS A 279 -2.22 5.73 -13.88
CA CYS A 279 -3.26 4.76 -14.22
C CYS A 279 -2.98 4.19 -15.60
N VAL A 280 -2.93 2.85 -15.74
CA VAL A 280 -2.49 2.20 -16.97
C VAL A 280 -3.12 0.82 -17.17
N SER A 281 -3.05 0.31 -18.41
CA SER A 281 -3.38 -1.08 -18.78
C SER A 281 -4.80 -1.49 -18.39
N GLU A 282 -5.78 -0.80 -18.94
CA GLU A 282 -7.20 -1.05 -18.70
C GLU A 282 -7.60 -0.98 -17.22
N SER A 283 -7.01 -0.07 -16.46
CA SER A 283 -7.40 0.15 -15.06
C SER A 283 -8.51 1.19 -14.95
N GLY A 284 -9.14 1.32 -13.79
CA GLY A 284 -10.17 2.34 -13.60
C GLY A 284 -11.00 2.15 -12.34
N GLY A 285 -12.24 2.66 -12.35
CA GLY A 285 -13.09 2.66 -11.18
C GLY A 285 -12.43 3.37 -9.98
N LEU A 286 -11.63 4.43 -10.25
CA LEU A 286 -10.72 5.07 -9.31
C LEU A 286 -11.20 6.48 -8.96
N GLN A 287 -11.24 6.79 -7.68
CA GLN A 287 -11.39 8.15 -7.18
C GLN A 287 -10.24 8.49 -6.23
N ILE A 288 -9.58 9.62 -6.50
CA ILE A 288 -8.56 10.21 -5.62
C ILE A 288 -9.10 11.54 -5.10
N ASP A 289 -9.21 11.68 -3.78
CA ASP A 289 -9.83 12.85 -3.17
C ASP A 289 -8.89 14.04 -3.16
N ARG A 290 -7.64 13.86 -2.73
CA ARG A 290 -6.65 14.94 -2.66
C ARG A 290 -5.34 14.53 -3.32
N VAL A 291 -4.71 15.47 -3.99
CA VAL A 291 -3.37 15.31 -4.56
C VAL A 291 -2.47 16.47 -4.20
N ASP A 292 -1.20 16.15 -3.93
CA ASP A 292 -0.15 17.14 -3.70
C ASP A 292 1.14 16.63 -4.38
N ILE A 293 1.37 17.05 -5.61
CA ILE A 293 2.42 16.52 -6.49
C ILE A 293 3.35 17.65 -6.88
N ALA A 294 4.66 17.44 -6.71
CA ALA A 294 5.67 18.41 -7.13
C ALA A 294 6.95 17.75 -7.61
N ASN A 295 7.60 18.41 -8.59
CA ASN A 295 8.96 18.11 -9.06
C ASN A 295 9.13 16.69 -9.62
N THR A 296 8.10 16.08 -10.20
CA THR A 296 8.21 14.80 -10.88
C THR A 296 8.97 14.97 -12.20
N GLY A 297 9.86 14.01 -12.50
CA GLY A 297 10.78 14.11 -13.66
C GLY A 297 10.12 13.74 -15.00
N ASN A 298 8.93 13.12 -14.99
CA ASN A 298 8.20 12.74 -16.18
C ASN A 298 6.79 13.36 -16.13
N ASN A 299 5.75 12.61 -15.77
CA ASN A 299 4.41 13.16 -15.63
C ASN A 299 4.06 13.38 -14.15
N ALA A 300 3.39 14.46 -13.80
CA ALA A 300 2.75 14.57 -12.51
C ALA A 300 1.60 13.56 -12.42
N ILE A 301 0.80 13.47 -13.49
CA ILE A 301 -0.32 12.54 -13.59
C ILE A 301 -0.34 11.98 -15.01
N LEU A 302 -0.29 10.64 -15.16
CA LEU A 302 -0.51 9.96 -16.42
C LEU A 302 -1.73 9.04 -16.32
N ILE A 303 -2.69 9.23 -17.21
CA ILE A 303 -3.85 8.38 -17.36
C ILE A 303 -3.81 7.80 -18.77
N GLU A 304 -3.52 6.50 -18.88
CA GLU A 304 -3.29 5.83 -20.17
C GLU A 304 -4.16 4.57 -20.25
N ASN A 305 -5.13 4.56 -21.18
CA ASN A 305 -6.10 3.48 -21.34
C ASN A 305 -6.80 3.12 -20.02
N CYS A 306 -7.36 4.12 -19.34
CA CYS A 306 -8.08 3.96 -18.08
C CYS A 306 -9.52 4.45 -18.20
N TYR A 307 -10.40 3.94 -17.32
CA TYR A 307 -11.84 4.12 -17.41
C TYR A 307 -12.45 4.51 -16.07
N ASN A 308 -13.33 5.51 -16.07
CA ASN A 308 -14.01 6.01 -14.88
C ASN A 308 -13.02 6.38 -13.76
N VAL A 309 -12.24 7.44 -14.00
CA VAL A 309 -11.21 7.93 -13.08
C VAL A 309 -11.51 9.36 -12.69
N THR A 310 -11.56 9.65 -11.41
CA THR A 310 -11.67 11.01 -10.86
C THR A 310 -10.41 11.38 -10.10
N ILE A 311 -9.76 12.47 -10.53
CA ILE A 311 -8.59 13.03 -9.87
C ILE A 311 -8.97 14.31 -9.14
N ALA A 312 -8.53 14.43 -7.88
CA ALA A 312 -8.76 15.55 -6.97
C ALA A 312 -10.26 15.85 -6.78
N ALA A 313 -11.00 14.83 -6.38
CA ALA A 313 -12.43 14.97 -6.12
C ALA A 313 -12.75 16.10 -5.13
N GLN A 314 -11.83 16.39 -4.20
CA GLN A 314 -11.95 17.47 -3.21
C GLN A 314 -11.03 18.64 -3.51
N SER A 315 -9.72 18.39 -3.69
CA SER A 315 -8.73 19.46 -3.92
C SER A 315 -7.40 18.89 -4.39
N GLY A 316 -6.54 19.77 -4.93
CA GLY A 316 -5.16 19.36 -5.18
C GLY A 316 -4.25 20.46 -5.70
N THR A 317 -2.95 20.17 -5.60
CA THR A 317 -1.87 20.96 -6.19
C THR A 317 -0.98 20.09 -7.06
N VAL A 318 -0.62 20.62 -8.22
CA VAL A 318 0.40 20.05 -9.10
C VAL A 318 1.38 21.16 -9.45
N SER A 319 2.65 20.96 -9.05
CA SER A 319 3.74 21.87 -9.37
C SER A 319 4.74 21.16 -10.28
N GLY A 320 4.98 21.74 -11.46
CA GLY A 320 5.85 21.18 -12.49
C GLY A 320 7.26 20.80 -12.04
N PRO A 321 8.11 20.26 -12.94
CA PRO A 321 7.92 20.28 -14.39
C PRO A 321 7.02 19.16 -14.96
N GLY A 322 6.70 18.09 -14.21
CA GLY A 322 5.86 17.01 -14.71
C GLY A 322 4.50 17.47 -15.19
N ASP A 323 4.06 16.97 -16.36
CA ASP A 323 2.78 17.32 -16.96
C ASP A 323 1.62 16.43 -16.45
N ILE A 324 0.39 16.86 -16.71
CA ILE A 324 -0.81 16.04 -16.60
C ILE A 324 -1.13 15.55 -18.00
N ARG A 325 -1.09 14.26 -18.23
CA ARG A 325 -1.26 13.65 -19.54
C ARG A 325 -2.34 12.59 -19.55
N LEU A 326 -3.28 12.74 -20.49
CA LEU A 326 -4.17 11.68 -20.90
C LEU A 326 -3.63 11.12 -22.22
N ALA A 327 -3.49 9.79 -22.29
CA ALA A 327 -2.88 9.09 -23.41
C ALA A 327 -3.58 7.76 -23.69
N ALA A 328 -3.27 7.16 -24.81
CA ALA A 328 -3.68 5.80 -25.13
C ALA A 328 -2.60 5.11 -25.96
N ARG A 329 -2.36 3.86 -25.67
CA ARG A 329 -1.65 2.93 -26.52
C ARG A 329 -2.66 2.21 -27.40
N SER A 330 -2.27 1.86 -28.60
CA SER A 330 -3.17 1.29 -29.63
C SER A 330 -3.68 -0.13 -29.28
N GLU A 331 -3.05 -0.81 -28.34
CA GLU A 331 -3.44 -2.17 -27.91
C GLU A 331 -4.70 -2.21 -27.04
N PHE A 332 -5.15 -1.06 -26.53
CA PHE A 332 -6.34 -0.94 -25.70
C PHE A 332 -7.25 0.19 -26.21
N PRO A 333 -8.55 0.15 -25.89
CA PRO A 333 -9.44 1.29 -26.14
C PRO A 333 -8.90 2.58 -25.51
N VAL A 334 -9.26 3.73 -26.09
CA VAL A 334 -8.91 5.04 -25.51
C VAL A 334 -9.50 5.22 -24.12
N THR A 335 -8.95 6.16 -23.35
CA THR A 335 -9.49 6.53 -22.03
C THR A 335 -10.96 6.95 -22.13
N SER A 336 -11.76 6.65 -21.12
CA SER A 336 -13.13 7.14 -21.02
C SER A 336 -13.55 7.52 -19.61
N ASP A 337 -14.47 8.48 -19.52
CA ASP A 337 -15.07 8.93 -18.25
C ASP A 337 -14.01 9.43 -17.26
N ILE A 338 -13.14 10.34 -17.74
CA ILE A 338 -12.07 10.91 -16.93
C ILE A 338 -12.47 12.29 -16.43
N VAL A 339 -12.36 12.50 -15.12
CA VAL A 339 -12.62 13.79 -14.48
C VAL A 339 -11.34 14.27 -13.78
N ILE A 340 -10.84 15.43 -14.19
CA ILE A 340 -9.71 16.13 -13.54
C ILE A 340 -10.23 17.46 -13.03
N GLN A 341 -10.25 17.64 -11.71
CA GLN A 341 -10.94 18.79 -11.13
C GLN A 341 -10.25 19.33 -9.87
N ASN A 342 -10.65 20.56 -9.50
CA ASN A 342 -10.25 21.21 -8.23
C ASN A 342 -8.74 21.31 -8.02
N LEU A 343 -7.96 21.36 -9.11
CA LEU A 343 -6.51 21.44 -9.08
C LEU A 343 -6.02 22.88 -9.22
N ARG A 344 -5.02 23.23 -8.46
CA ARG A 344 -4.10 24.32 -8.79
C ARG A 344 -2.89 23.72 -9.51
N VAL A 345 -2.74 24.00 -10.79
CA VAL A 345 -1.63 23.50 -11.63
C VAL A 345 -0.70 24.64 -11.96
N SER A 346 0.59 24.51 -11.66
CA SER A 346 1.58 25.55 -11.86
C SER A 346 2.85 25.04 -12.53
N ASN A 347 3.42 25.84 -13.45
CA ASN A 347 4.67 25.56 -14.16
C ASN A 347 4.66 24.17 -14.83
N SER A 348 3.58 23.82 -15.53
CA SER A 348 3.33 22.49 -16.06
C SER A 348 2.63 22.56 -17.41
N ALA A 349 2.10 21.44 -17.88
CA ALA A 349 1.23 21.36 -19.04
C ALA A 349 0.10 20.34 -18.78
N ILE A 350 -1.04 20.56 -19.40
CA ILE A 350 -2.13 19.58 -19.46
C ILE A 350 -2.29 19.17 -20.92
N ARG A 351 -2.22 17.88 -21.20
CA ARG A 351 -2.26 17.35 -22.58
C ARG A 351 -3.19 16.15 -22.67
N GLU A 352 -4.00 16.13 -23.72
CA GLU A 352 -4.82 14.99 -24.09
C GLU A 352 -4.54 14.62 -25.53
N SER A 353 -3.99 13.44 -25.78
CA SER A 353 -3.70 12.90 -27.11
C SER A 353 -3.42 11.39 -27.04
N PRO A 354 -4.18 10.53 -27.76
CA PRO A 354 -5.40 10.88 -28.50
C PRO A 354 -6.54 11.34 -27.59
N CYS A 355 -7.60 11.92 -28.18
CA CYS A 355 -8.79 12.31 -27.46
C CYS A 355 -9.45 11.10 -26.80
N GLY A 356 -9.74 11.21 -25.51
CA GLY A 356 -10.55 10.26 -24.79
C GLY A 356 -12.05 10.45 -25.04
N ASN A 357 -12.84 9.52 -24.51
CA ASN A 357 -14.29 9.65 -24.52
C ASN A 357 -14.77 10.22 -23.18
N ASN A 358 -15.60 11.27 -23.21
CA ASN A 358 -16.18 11.88 -22.02
C ASN A 358 -15.12 12.34 -20.98
N THR A 359 -14.12 13.11 -21.44
CA THR A 359 -13.13 13.75 -20.57
C THR A 359 -13.64 15.09 -20.06
N THR A 360 -13.51 15.36 -18.79
CA THR A 360 -13.92 16.60 -18.13
C THR A 360 -12.78 17.23 -17.34
N PHE A 361 -12.49 18.50 -17.66
CA PHE A 361 -11.59 19.36 -16.89
C PHE A 361 -12.42 20.50 -16.29
N ARG A 362 -12.55 20.57 -14.97
CA ARG A 362 -13.38 21.58 -14.31
C ARG A 362 -12.81 22.09 -13.00
N ASN A 363 -13.13 23.35 -12.69
CA ASN A 363 -12.71 24.00 -11.43
C ASN A 363 -11.17 23.99 -11.23
N ASN A 364 -10.39 23.95 -12.31
CA ASN A 364 -8.94 23.97 -12.23
C ASN A 364 -8.42 25.42 -12.36
N THR A 365 -7.40 25.77 -11.59
CA THR A 365 -6.68 27.04 -11.69
C THR A 365 -5.31 26.78 -12.30
N LEU A 366 -5.02 27.40 -13.44
CA LEU A 366 -3.77 27.25 -14.18
C LEU A 366 -2.87 28.47 -13.98
N VAL A 367 -1.63 28.25 -13.57
CA VAL A 367 -0.62 29.30 -13.37
C VAL A 367 0.63 28.92 -14.16
N ASN A 368 1.02 29.71 -15.14
CA ASN A 368 2.14 29.39 -16.03
C ASN A 368 2.07 27.94 -16.54
N THR A 369 0.89 27.54 -17.02
CA THR A 369 0.58 26.17 -17.41
C THR A 369 -0.14 26.19 -18.75
N SER A 370 0.39 25.49 -19.74
CA SER A 370 -0.25 25.32 -21.05
C SER A 370 -1.32 24.24 -20.99
N GLN A 371 -2.35 24.37 -21.81
CA GLN A 371 -3.42 23.39 -21.93
C GLN A 371 -3.69 23.07 -23.40
N SER A 372 -3.67 21.77 -23.74
CA SER A 372 -4.04 21.22 -25.05
C SER A 372 -4.88 19.98 -24.80
N ILE A 373 -6.18 20.16 -24.82
CA ILE A 373 -7.20 19.13 -24.54
C ILE A 373 -8.23 19.10 -25.68
N CYS A 374 -8.91 18.02 -25.80
CA CYS A 374 -9.99 17.88 -26.79
C CYS A 374 -11.29 18.48 -26.27
#